data_125e89c641ea037b11a8269700a1cdac
#
_entry.id   125e89c641ea037b11a8269700a1cdac
#
_cell.length_a   1.000
_cell.length_b   1.000
_cell.length_c   1.000
_cell.angle_alpha   90.00
_cell.angle_beta   90.00
_cell.angle_gamma   90.00
#
_symmetry.space_group_name_H-M   'P 1'
#
loop_
_entity.id
_entity.type
_entity.pdbx_description
1 polymer ?
#
loop_
_entity_poly.entity_id
_entity_poly.type
_entity_poly.pdbx_seq_one_letter_code
_entity_poly.pdbx_strand_id
1 'polypeptide(L)'
;MTGRSLPSPTIKRKKNINLAWVWLIPIVAALVGVALVYKNISSQGPSIVIQFDTASGIEAAKTQIRYRDVVVGTVSEIQLSPDRTKVLVKAQLTKDAESLASTGTTFWVVKPRVGLGGVSGLSTILSGSFIEADIKEVDDTGKKIDQDIKLNFVGLEVPPPINSDRAGRQFIIRAPTLGSLGPGAPIYYRRIQAGVVTDFKLATDGSYVDISVFIYAPYYEYVTNNTRFWDESGVSVTLNASGVDVKTSSLLSLLAGGLGFEPFDKSDQKLAEAGSIFKLYDSWNAASLVPIGVAIPIVFHFEQSTRGLVKGAPIDFKGVDIGVIDDVVLEADERRGSFYSKVTGTIYPERLGAIYNQLPQEMRNIKFINARLLGLIKRGMRGELKTGNLLTGQLYISMGFLKDAVLPAGLTADSPLFIPSVENDGLDQLQRQLSSILNKLDKIPYEDIGKELNESLKIISLTTKDFNKTLDNLNLLISPD
;
A
#
# COMPACT_ATOMS: atom_id res chain seq x y z
N MET A 1 0.95 -31.17 -132.07
CA MET A 1 1.63 -31.63 -130.91
C MET A 1 1.55 -30.54 -129.87
N THR A 2 0.73 -30.78 -128.92
CA THR A 2 0.34 -29.81 -127.81
C THR A 2 1.32 -29.89 -126.62
N GLY A 3 2.11 -28.87 -126.45
CA GLY A 3 2.98 -28.76 -125.30
C GLY A 3 2.20 -28.25 -124.05
N ARG A 4 2.07 -29.14 -123.05
CA ARG A 4 1.51 -28.82 -121.72
C ARG A 4 2.57 -28.12 -120.93
N SER A 5 2.30 -26.81 -120.56
CA SER A 5 3.10 -26.07 -119.58
C SER A 5 2.79 -26.55 -118.15
N LEU A 6 3.78 -26.90 -117.41
CA LEU A 6 3.68 -27.23 -115.98
C LEU A 6 3.51 -25.90 -115.14
N PRO A 7 2.65 -25.90 -114.09
CA PRO A 7 2.49 -24.73 -113.28
C PRO A 7 3.70 -24.52 -112.34
N SER A 8 4.25 -23.38 -112.28
CA SER A 8 5.33 -22.95 -111.35
C SER A 8 4.90 -22.98 -109.87
N PRO A 9 5.76 -23.48 -109.00
CA PRO A 9 5.44 -23.52 -107.57
C PRO A 9 5.43 -22.14 -106.95
N THR A 10 4.26 -21.69 -106.41
CA THR A 10 4.13 -20.49 -105.60
C THR A 10 4.64 -20.73 -104.23
N ILE A 11 5.80 -20.20 -103.89
CA ILE A 11 6.34 -20.18 -102.51
C ILE A 11 5.49 -19.16 -101.68
N LYS A 12 4.60 -19.74 -100.85
CA LYS A 12 3.97 -18.95 -99.78
C LYS A 12 5.02 -18.60 -98.77
N ARG A 13 5.52 -17.35 -98.74
CA ARG A 13 6.32 -16.79 -97.65
C ARG A 13 5.48 -16.85 -96.33
N LYS A 14 5.85 -17.79 -95.46
CA LYS A 14 5.35 -17.77 -94.05
C LYS A 14 5.68 -16.40 -93.42
N LYS A 15 4.65 -15.67 -93.07
CA LYS A 15 4.81 -14.44 -92.32
C LYS A 15 5.62 -14.78 -91.05
N ASN A 16 6.84 -14.30 -90.93
CA ASN A 16 7.63 -14.42 -89.74
C ASN A 16 6.80 -13.72 -88.63
N ILE A 17 6.27 -14.50 -87.74
CA ILE A 17 5.80 -14.02 -86.48
C ILE A 17 7.00 -13.38 -85.88
N ASN A 18 6.95 -12.02 -85.72
CA ASN A 18 8.05 -11.20 -85.24
C ASN A 18 8.62 -11.81 -83.96
N LEU A 19 9.85 -12.36 -84.06
CA LEU A 19 10.60 -12.92 -82.93
C LEU A 19 10.67 -11.95 -81.72
N ALA A 20 10.42 -10.64 -81.97
CA ALA A 20 10.28 -9.59 -80.96
C ALA A 20 9.19 -9.89 -79.91
N TRP A 21 8.05 -10.51 -80.28
CA TRP A 21 6.96 -10.80 -79.35
C TRP A 21 7.31 -11.96 -78.36
N VAL A 22 8.19 -12.83 -78.73
CA VAL A 22 8.66 -13.92 -77.84
C VAL A 22 9.51 -13.36 -76.70
N TRP A 23 10.25 -12.27 -76.96
CA TRP A 23 11.05 -11.60 -75.95
C TRP A 23 10.22 -10.72 -75.05
N LEU A 24 8.97 -10.45 -75.36
CA LEU A 24 8.10 -9.64 -74.48
C LEU A 24 7.82 -10.32 -73.13
N ILE A 25 7.64 -11.65 -73.14
CA ILE A 25 7.40 -12.44 -71.90
C ILE A 25 8.57 -12.35 -70.94
N PRO A 26 9.85 -12.68 -71.33
CA PRO A 26 10.97 -12.52 -70.41
C PRO A 26 11.25 -11.08 -69.98
N ILE A 27 11.00 -10.09 -70.84
CA ILE A 27 11.15 -8.68 -70.50
C ILE A 27 10.09 -8.27 -69.45
N VAL A 28 8.83 -8.64 -69.61
CA VAL A 28 7.76 -8.41 -68.63
C VAL A 28 8.07 -9.10 -67.32
N ALA A 29 8.51 -10.37 -67.41
CA ALA A 29 8.92 -11.12 -66.19
C ALA A 29 10.11 -10.45 -65.47
N ALA A 30 11.10 -9.96 -66.24
CA ALA A 30 12.22 -9.21 -65.68
C ALA A 30 11.77 -7.89 -65.04
N LEU A 31 10.86 -7.12 -65.71
CA LEU A 31 10.29 -5.88 -65.16
C LEU A 31 9.47 -6.14 -63.88
N VAL A 32 8.64 -7.20 -63.88
CA VAL A 32 7.92 -7.60 -62.68
C VAL A 32 8.89 -8.03 -61.57
N GLY A 33 9.92 -8.75 -61.87
CA GLY A 33 10.97 -9.11 -60.93
C GLY A 33 11.69 -7.87 -60.35
N VAL A 34 12.08 -6.92 -61.21
CA VAL A 34 12.68 -5.66 -60.78
C VAL A 34 11.70 -4.82 -59.96
N ALA A 35 10.42 -4.76 -60.33
CA ALA A 35 9.39 -4.04 -59.61
C ALA A 35 9.14 -4.67 -58.23
N LEU A 36 9.14 -6.01 -58.13
CA LEU A 36 9.02 -6.72 -56.86
C LEU A 36 10.24 -6.47 -55.93
N VAL A 37 11.45 -6.53 -56.51
CA VAL A 37 12.70 -6.24 -55.77
C VAL A 37 12.68 -4.77 -55.29
N TYR A 38 12.32 -3.82 -56.17
CA TYR A 38 12.20 -2.40 -55.86
C TYR A 38 11.18 -2.17 -54.73
N LYS A 39 10.00 -2.81 -54.87
CA LYS A 39 8.94 -2.71 -53.83
C LYS A 39 9.42 -3.25 -52.50
N ASN A 40 10.12 -4.40 -52.51
CA ASN A 40 10.67 -5.02 -51.28
C ASN A 40 11.73 -4.15 -50.63
N ILE A 41 12.67 -3.58 -51.39
CA ILE A 41 13.69 -2.65 -50.87
C ILE A 41 13.05 -1.32 -50.38
N SER A 42 12.09 -0.77 -51.15
CA SER A 42 11.43 0.50 -50.80
C SER A 42 10.49 0.39 -49.60
N SER A 43 10.06 -0.82 -49.22
CA SER A 43 9.25 -1.07 -48.02
C SER A 43 10.06 -1.32 -46.76
N GLN A 44 11.38 -1.43 -46.86
CA GLN A 44 12.26 -1.58 -45.71
C GLN A 44 12.54 -0.24 -45.05
N GLY A 45 12.35 -0.17 -43.75
CA GLY A 45 12.74 0.94 -42.89
C GLY A 45 14.17 0.82 -42.37
N PRO A 46 14.51 1.46 -41.26
CA PRO A 46 15.83 1.36 -40.66
C PRO A 46 16.10 -0.01 -40.06
N SER A 47 17.39 -0.42 -40.12
CA SER A 47 17.87 -1.59 -39.37
C SER A 47 18.35 -1.11 -37.99
N ILE A 48 17.86 -1.77 -36.94
CA ILE A 48 18.20 -1.49 -35.56
C ILE A 48 18.95 -2.68 -34.93
N VAL A 49 19.73 -2.39 -33.89
CA VAL A 49 20.40 -3.41 -33.07
C VAL A 49 19.90 -3.27 -31.63
N ILE A 50 19.37 -4.35 -31.08
CA ILE A 50 18.88 -4.42 -29.73
C ILE A 50 19.78 -5.37 -28.95
N GLN A 51 20.34 -4.89 -27.87
CA GLN A 51 21.21 -5.66 -26.98
C GLN A 51 20.39 -6.24 -25.82
N PHE A 52 20.36 -7.57 -25.70
CA PHE A 52 19.74 -8.28 -24.59
C PHE A 52 20.78 -9.05 -23.79
N ASP A 53 20.43 -9.46 -22.57
CA ASP A 53 21.27 -10.36 -21.76
C ASP A 53 21.23 -11.78 -22.32
N THR A 54 20.05 -12.20 -22.82
CA THR A 54 19.86 -13.54 -23.41
C THR A 54 18.98 -13.47 -24.65
N ALA A 55 19.15 -14.43 -25.60
CA ALA A 55 18.27 -14.58 -26.76
C ALA A 55 17.16 -15.62 -26.55
N SER A 56 16.80 -15.91 -25.29
CA SER A 56 15.79 -16.94 -24.99
C SER A 56 14.45 -16.61 -25.64
N GLY A 57 14.02 -17.47 -26.57
CA GLY A 57 12.78 -17.32 -27.31
C GLY A 57 12.88 -16.42 -28.56
N ILE A 58 14.05 -15.93 -28.92
CA ILE A 58 14.27 -15.15 -30.15
C ILE A 58 14.86 -16.04 -31.21
N GLU A 59 14.26 -16.05 -32.40
CA GLU A 59 14.73 -16.81 -33.58
C GLU A 59 14.91 -15.84 -34.75
N ALA A 60 16.08 -15.94 -35.42
CA ALA A 60 16.35 -15.17 -36.63
C ALA A 60 15.34 -15.53 -37.76
N ALA A 61 14.93 -14.53 -38.52
CA ALA A 61 13.94 -14.57 -39.59
C ALA A 61 12.51 -15.01 -39.18
N LYS A 62 12.25 -15.28 -37.91
CA LYS A 62 10.92 -15.66 -37.41
C LYS A 62 10.35 -14.72 -36.36
N THR A 63 11.17 -14.28 -35.42
CA THR A 63 10.71 -13.40 -34.32
C THR A 63 10.31 -12.05 -34.88
N GLN A 64 9.06 -11.68 -34.63
CA GLN A 64 8.48 -10.41 -35.03
C GLN A 64 8.77 -9.34 -34.00
N ILE A 65 8.87 -8.08 -34.48
CA ILE A 65 8.76 -6.90 -33.62
C ILE A 65 7.34 -6.39 -33.76
N ARG A 66 6.67 -6.13 -32.62
CA ARG A 66 5.30 -5.62 -32.60
C ARG A 66 5.25 -4.30 -31.83
N TYR A 67 4.36 -3.44 -32.27
CA TYR A 67 3.97 -2.23 -31.59
C TYR A 67 2.44 -2.19 -31.54
N ARG A 68 1.85 -2.21 -30.36
CA ARG A 68 0.39 -2.31 -30.18
C ARG A 68 -0.24 -3.47 -30.97
N ASP A 69 0.35 -4.66 -30.84
CA ASP A 69 -0.03 -5.89 -31.56
C ASP A 69 0.10 -5.86 -33.10
N VAL A 70 0.59 -4.75 -33.70
CA VAL A 70 0.87 -4.65 -35.13
C VAL A 70 2.32 -5.05 -35.40
N VAL A 71 2.53 -5.88 -36.41
CA VAL A 71 3.91 -6.28 -36.81
C VAL A 71 4.57 -5.10 -37.53
N VAL A 72 5.64 -4.58 -36.90
CA VAL A 72 6.41 -3.40 -37.35
C VAL A 72 7.85 -3.75 -37.76
N GLY A 73 8.25 -5.01 -37.63
CA GLY A 73 9.57 -5.46 -38.03
C GLY A 73 9.78 -6.94 -37.78
N THR A 74 10.96 -7.44 -38.15
CA THR A 74 11.36 -8.81 -37.96
C THR A 74 12.83 -8.89 -37.61
N VAL A 75 13.20 -9.80 -36.71
CA VAL A 75 14.61 -10.11 -36.40
C VAL A 75 15.30 -10.69 -37.60
N SER A 76 16.38 -10.07 -38.06
CA SER A 76 17.15 -10.50 -39.20
C SER A 76 18.32 -11.43 -38.82
N GLU A 77 19.01 -11.11 -37.73
CA GLU A 77 20.21 -11.77 -37.29
C GLU A 77 20.37 -11.75 -35.79
N ILE A 78 21.00 -12.78 -35.22
CA ILE A 78 21.33 -12.86 -33.79
C ILE A 78 22.83 -13.16 -33.68
N GLN A 79 23.56 -12.32 -32.97
CA GLN A 79 25.00 -12.45 -32.76
C GLN A 79 25.34 -12.32 -31.28
N LEU A 80 26.44 -12.95 -30.87
CA LEU A 80 27.03 -12.68 -29.55
C LEU A 80 27.85 -11.39 -29.60
N SER A 81 27.80 -10.62 -28.52
CA SER A 81 28.69 -9.45 -28.40
C SER A 81 30.17 -9.91 -28.37
N PRO A 82 31.13 -9.06 -28.78
CA PRO A 82 32.54 -9.42 -28.81
C PRO A 82 33.09 -9.91 -27.47
N ASP A 83 32.58 -9.37 -26.36
CA ASP A 83 32.95 -9.73 -24.99
C ASP A 83 32.16 -10.95 -24.47
N ARG A 84 31.25 -11.51 -25.29
CA ARG A 84 30.38 -12.67 -24.99
C ARG A 84 29.49 -12.49 -23.77
N THR A 85 29.26 -11.27 -23.33
CA THR A 85 28.41 -10.98 -22.15
C THR A 85 26.97 -10.70 -22.53
N LYS A 86 26.70 -10.30 -23.79
CA LYS A 86 25.40 -9.88 -24.28
C LYS A 86 25.07 -10.52 -25.63
N VAL A 87 23.82 -10.48 -26.03
CA VAL A 87 23.33 -10.90 -27.33
C VAL A 87 22.88 -9.67 -28.13
N LEU A 88 23.40 -9.52 -29.34
CA LEU A 88 23.04 -8.46 -30.27
C LEU A 88 22.00 -9.01 -31.25
N VAL A 89 20.81 -8.49 -31.19
CA VAL A 89 19.68 -8.84 -32.07
C VAL A 89 19.53 -7.73 -33.10
N LYS A 90 19.90 -8.02 -34.36
CA LYS A 90 19.63 -7.14 -35.49
C LYS A 90 18.20 -7.34 -35.97
N ALA A 91 17.49 -6.28 -36.17
CA ALA A 91 16.11 -6.30 -36.62
C ALA A 91 15.88 -5.26 -37.73
N GLN A 92 15.06 -5.66 -38.70
CA GLN A 92 14.64 -4.83 -39.80
C GLN A 92 13.25 -4.30 -39.51
N LEU A 93 13.11 -2.99 -39.38
CA LEU A 93 11.80 -2.34 -39.24
C LEU A 93 11.14 -2.15 -40.60
N THR A 94 9.83 -2.01 -40.65
CA THR A 94 9.09 -1.54 -41.80
C THR A 94 9.24 -0.02 -41.94
N LYS A 95 9.04 0.50 -43.14
CA LYS A 95 9.14 1.94 -43.41
C LYS A 95 8.17 2.76 -42.56
N ASP A 96 6.94 2.25 -42.36
CA ASP A 96 5.91 2.91 -41.56
C ASP A 96 6.26 2.97 -40.07
N ALA A 97 7.22 2.17 -39.61
CA ALA A 97 7.71 2.12 -38.25
C ALA A 97 9.05 2.83 -38.02
N GLU A 98 9.47 3.69 -38.94
CA GLU A 98 10.73 4.44 -38.86
C GLU A 98 10.82 5.27 -37.57
N SER A 99 9.70 5.80 -37.07
CA SER A 99 9.61 6.56 -35.82
C SER A 99 10.02 5.76 -34.59
N LEU A 100 9.92 4.41 -34.64
CA LEU A 100 10.39 3.55 -33.55
C LEU A 100 11.92 3.46 -33.45
N ALA A 101 12.67 3.94 -34.46
CA ALA A 101 14.11 4.09 -34.39
C ALA A 101 14.51 5.41 -33.75
N SER A 102 13.98 5.70 -32.55
CA SER A 102 14.17 6.97 -31.84
C SER A 102 14.52 6.78 -30.36
N THR A 103 15.04 7.82 -29.73
CA THR A 103 15.59 7.80 -28.36
C THR A 103 14.56 7.34 -27.31
N GLY A 104 13.27 7.65 -27.50
CA GLY A 104 12.19 7.29 -26.54
C GLY A 104 11.74 5.82 -26.62
N THR A 105 12.25 5.04 -27.58
CA THR A 105 11.77 3.68 -27.81
C THR A 105 12.45 2.67 -26.89
N THR A 106 11.63 1.78 -26.33
CA THR A 106 12.06 0.62 -25.52
C THR A 106 11.59 -0.67 -26.17
N PHE A 107 12.38 -1.74 -26.01
CA PHE A 107 12.09 -3.06 -26.55
C PHE A 107 12.21 -4.12 -25.47
N TRP A 108 11.33 -5.12 -25.45
CA TRP A 108 11.41 -6.27 -24.55
C TRP A 108 10.86 -7.54 -25.19
N VAL A 109 11.30 -8.68 -24.68
CA VAL A 109 10.83 -9.99 -25.17
C VAL A 109 9.56 -10.40 -24.44
N VAL A 110 8.48 -10.61 -25.19
CA VAL A 110 7.24 -11.19 -24.68
C VAL A 110 7.29 -12.70 -24.83
N LYS A 111 7.26 -13.39 -23.69
CA LYS A 111 7.26 -14.86 -23.58
C LYS A 111 6.27 -15.28 -22.49
N PRO A 112 5.78 -16.55 -22.50
CA PRO A 112 4.91 -17.02 -21.44
C PRO A 112 5.61 -16.90 -20.09
N ARG A 113 4.95 -16.28 -19.12
CA ARG A 113 5.44 -16.14 -17.74
C ARG A 113 4.33 -16.54 -16.79
N VAL A 114 4.70 -17.33 -15.78
CA VAL A 114 3.83 -17.65 -14.64
C VAL A 114 4.35 -16.86 -13.45
N GLY A 115 3.52 -16.00 -12.91
CA GLY A 115 3.85 -15.17 -11.75
C GLY A 115 2.71 -15.14 -10.76
N LEU A 116 2.92 -14.46 -9.61
CA LEU A 116 1.92 -14.32 -8.56
C LEU A 116 0.65 -13.58 -9.03
N GLY A 117 0.77 -12.74 -10.06
CA GLY A 117 -0.36 -12.03 -10.69
C GLY A 117 -1.09 -12.86 -11.77
N GLY A 118 -0.72 -14.13 -11.98
CA GLY A 118 -1.32 -14.99 -13.01
C GLY A 118 -0.34 -15.37 -14.13
N VAL A 119 -0.90 -15.88 -15.25
CA VAL A 119 -0.12 -16.24 -16.44
C VAL A 119 -0.22 -15.12 -17.45
N SER A 120 0.93 -14.54 -17.82
CA SER A 120 1.02 -13.52 -18.87
C SER A 120 1.68 -14.11 -20.14
N GLY A 121 1.44 -13.47 -21.30
CA GLY A 121 2.00 -13.90 -22.57
C GLY A 121 1.43 -15.23 -23.08
N LEU A 122 0.21 -15.62 -22.69
CA LEU A 122 -0.44 -16.86 -23.18
C LEU A 122 -0.57 -16.92 -24.70
N SER A 123 -0.74 -15.77 -25.36
CA SER A 123 -0.78 -15.68 -26.83
C SER A 123 0.50 -16.19 -27.49
N THR A 124 1.65 -16.09 -26.79
CA THR A 124 2.94 -16.54 -27.32
C THR A 124 3.12 -18.05 -27.31
N ILE A 125 2.25 -18.81 -26.64
CA ILE A 125 2.28 -20.29 -26.67
C ILE A 125 1.97 -20.79 -28.10
N LEU A 126 1.06 -20.10 -28.79
CA LEU A 126 0.67 -20.48 -30.17
C LEU A 126 1.46 -19.69 -31.23
N SER A 127 1.76 -18.41 -30.99
CA SER A 127 2.42 -17.52 -31.95
C SER A 127 3.95 -17.51 -31.89
N GLY A 128 4.53 -18.12 -30.86
CA GLY A 128 5.94 -17.95 -30.51
C GLY A 128 6.21 -16.65 -29.79
N SER A 129 7.41 -16.50 -29.23
CA SER A 129 7.84 -15.27 -28.60
C SER A 129 8.02 -14.16 -29.62
N PHE A 130 7.78 -12.91 -29.23
CA PHE A 130 7.99 -11.73 -30.07
C PHE A 130 8.64 -10.62 -29.25
N ILE A 131 9.20 -9.62 -29.94
CA ILE A 131 9.73 -8.41 -29.31
C ILE A 131 8.64 -7.36 -29.38
N GLU A 132 8.22 -6.86 -28.23
CA GLU A 132 7.33 -5.71 -28.15
C GLU A 132 8.17 -4.44 -28.16
N ALA A 133 7.67 -3.41 -28.83
CA ALA A 133 8.21 -2.07 -28.84
C ALA A 133 7.23 -1.11 -28.20
N ASP A 134 7.72 -0.13 -27.46
CA ASP A 134 6.93 0.99 -26.96
C ASP A 134 7.73 2.29 -27.08
N ILE A 135 7.04 3.40 -27.35
CA ILE A 135 7.66 4.71 -27.50
C ILE A 135 7.09 5.69 -26.49
N LYS A 136 7.93 6.25 -25.63
CA LYS A 136 7.55 7.32 -24.72
C LYS A 136 7.78 8.68 -25.38
N GLU A 137 6.73 9.50 -25.43
CA GLU A 137 6.83 10.89 -25.91
C GLU A 137 7.27 11.87 -24.81
N VAL A 138 7.05 11.48 -23.58
CA VAL A 138 7.43 12.26 -22.39
C VAL A 138 8.21 11.39 -21.42
N ASP A 139 9.14 12.00 -20.69
CA ASP A 139 9.86 11.34 -19.60
C ASP A 139 8.99 11.25 -18.35
N ASP A 140 9.51 10.61 -17.31
CA ASP A 140 8.81 10.38 -16.03
C ASP A 140 8.51 11.71 -15.28
N THR A 141 9.08 12.84 -15.72
CA THR A 141 8.83 14.18 -15.19
C THR A 141 7.80 14.98 -16.04
N GLY A 142 7.31 14.41 -17.14
CA GLY A 142 6.37 15.03 -18.05
C GLY A 142 7.01 15.92 -19.11
N LYS A 143 8.36 15.93 -19.23
CA LYS A 143 9.09 16.66 -20.26
C LYS A 143 9.11 15.83 -21.54
N LYS A 144 8.88 16.49 -22.70
CA LYS A 144 9.00 15.83 -24.01
C LYS A 144 10.41 15.27 -24.22
N ILE A 145 10.47 14.00 -24.61
CA ILE A 145 11.70 13.33 -25.02
C ILE A 145 12.01 13.76 -26.44
N ASP A 146 13.25 14.14 -26.70
CA ASP A 146 13.73 14.45 -28.05
C ASP A 146 13.74 13.15 -28.86
N GLN A 147 13.04 13.15 -30.00
CA GLN A 147 12.86 11.97 -30.85
C GLN A 147 14.03 11.84 -31.85
N ASP A 148 15.26 11.98 -31.36
CA ASP A 148 16.45 11.79 -32.19
C ASP A 148 16.56 10.35 -32.69
N ILE A 149 17.05 10.20 -33.93
CA ILE A 149 17.26 8.89 -34.54
C ILE A 149 18.29 8.09 -33.71
N LYS A 150 17.88 6.89 -33.31
CA LYS A 150 18.69 5.96 -32.56
C LYS A 150 18.56 4.57 -33.18
N LEU A 151 19.71 3.94 -33.47
CA LEU A 151 19.75 2.63 -34.13
C LEU A 151 20.22 1.52 -33.18
N ASN A 152 20.81 1.87 -32.02
CA ASN A 152 21.31 0.91 -31.04
C ASN A 152 20.52 1.07 -29.74
N PHE A 153 19.90 -0.04 -29.30
CA PHE A 153 19.04 -0.07 -28.11
C PHE A 153 19.54 -1.09 -27.11
N VAL A 154 19.19 -0.87 -25.85
CA VAL A 154 19.29 -1.91 -24.80
C VAL A 154 17.88 -2.40 -24.54
N GLY A 155 17.67 -3.70 -24.74
CA GLY A 155 16.40 -4.35 -24.49
C GLY A 155 16.16 -4.56 -23.01
N LEU A 156 14.92 -4.47 -22.60
CA LEU A 156 14.52 -4.75 -21.23
C LEU A 156 14.33 -6.26 -21.02
N GLU A 157 14.82 -6.78 -19.90
CA GLU A 157 14.67 -8.19 -19.54
C GLU A 157 13.26 -8.51 -19.01
N VAL A 158 12.57 -7.48 -18.50
CA VAL A 158 11.21 -7.57 -17.97
C VAL A 158 10.36 -6.51 -18.68
N PRO A 159 9.11 -6.85 -19.06
CA PRO A 159 8.18 -5.86 -19.58
C PRO A 159 8.01 -4.71 -18.62
N PRO A 160 7.94 -3.45 -19.10
CA PRO A 160 7.66 -2.33 -18.23
C PRO A 160 6.26 -2.51 -17.60
N PRO A 161 6.06 -2.12 -16.33
CA PRO A 161 4.77 -2.23 -15.66
C PRO A 161 3.66 -1.43 -16.33
N ILE A 162 4.03 -0.43 -17.14
CA ILE A 162 3.13 0.46 -17.86
C ILE A 162 3.63 0.64 -19.27
N ASN A 163 2.71 0.56 -20.21
CA ASN A 163 2.93 0.95 -21.60
C ASN A 163 2.54 2.42 -21.80
N SER A 164 3.14 3.09 -22.78
CA SER A 164 2.92 4.51 -23.08
C SER A 164 1.48 4.85 -23.52
N ASP A 165 0.67 3.86 -23.86
CA ASP A 165 -0.73 4.01 -24.26
C ASP A 165 -1.69 4.22 -23.09
N ARG A 166 -1.26 3.96 -21.84
CA ARG A 166 -2.10 4.13 -20.65
C ARG A 166 -2.08 5.56 -20.17
N ALA A 167 -3.23 6.22 -20.24
CA ALA A 167 -3.42 7.51 -19.62
C ALA A 167 -3.38 7.40 -18.09
N GLY A 168 -2.65 8.30 -17.44
CA GLY A 168 -2.51 8.33 -15.99
C GLY A 168 -1.50 9.37 -15.54
N ARG A 169 -1.13 9.30 -14.27
CA ARG A 169 -0.18 10.23 -13.67
C ARG A 169 0.76 9.50 -12.70
N GLN A 170 2.03 9.90 -12.72
CA GLN A 170 3.04 9.36 -11.85
C GLN A 170 3.16 10.17 -10.56
N PHE A 171 3.38 9.46 -9.43
CA PHE A 171 3.66 10.03 -8.12
C PHE A 171 4.79 9.25 -7.45
N ILE A 172 5.32 9.79 -6.36
CA ILE A 172 6.40 9.17 -5.56
C ILE A 172 5.87 8.92 -4.15
N ILE A 173 6.05 7.71 -3.67
CA ILE A 173 5.69 7.34 -2.29
C ILE A 173 6.98 7.10 -1.52
N ARG A 174 7.21 7.90 -0.48
CA ARG A 174 8.39 7.77 0.38
C ARG A 174 8.12 6.89 1.57
N ALA A 175 8.94 5.86 1.75
CA ALA A 175 8.80 4.87 2.81
C ALA A 175 10.14 4.62 3.53
N PRO A 176 10.13 4.23 4.81
CA PRO A 176 11.34 3.81 5.52
C PRO A 176 11.94 2.52 4.93
N THR A 177 11.09 1.62 4.45
CA THR A 177 11.47 0.33 3.85
C THR A 177 10.58 0.02 2.66
N LEU A 178 11.04 -0.83 1.73
CA LEU A 178 10.25 -1.25 0.58
C LEU A 178 9.13 -2.25 0.95
N GLY A 179 9.34 -3.04 2.01
CA GLY A 179 8.39 -4.09 2.39
C GLY A 179 8.26 -5.17 1.30
N SER A 180 7.02 -5.59 1.03
CA SER A 180 6.67 -6.56 -0.02
C SER A 180 6.40 -5.92 -1.38
N LEU A 181 6.58 -4.60 -1.51
CA LEU A 181 6.26 -3.86 -2.72
C LEU A 181 7.34 -4.06 -3.79
N GLY A 182 6.92 -4.25 -5.03
CA GLY A 182 7.81 -4.34 -6.18
C GLY A 182 7.14 -3.84 -7.45
N PRO A 183 7.89 -3.70 -8.56
CA PRO A 183 7.32 -3.32 -9.84
C PRO A 183 6.16 -4.24 -10.23
N GLY A 184 5.01 -3.65 -10.63
CA GLY A 184 3.77 -4.36 -10.91
C GLY A 184 2.87 -4.57 -9.69
N ALA A 185 3.29 -4.24 -8.45
CA ALA A 185 2.41 -4.30 -7.29
C ALA A 185 1.18 -3.39 -7.48
N PRO A 186 -0.04 -3.88 -7.20
CA PRO A 186 -1.26 -3.14 -7.46
C PRO A 186 -1.46 -1.99 -6.47
N ILE A 187 -2.10 -0.92 -6.95
CA ILE A 187 -2.52 0.21 -6.12
C ILE A 187 -4.03 0.29 -6.17
N TYR A 188 -4.64 0.40 -5.00
CA TYR A 188 -6.09 0.36 -4.85
C TYR A 188 -6.66 1.71 -4.39
N TYR A 189 -7.77 2.08 -5.01
CA TYR A 189 -8.68 3.09 -4.53
C TYR A 189 -10.03 2.44 -4.23
N ARG A 190 -10.46 2.45 -2.97
CA ARG A 190 -11.69 1.77 -2.54
C ARG A 190 -11.78 0.30 -3.00
N ARG A 191 -10.66 -0.44 -2.94
CA ARG A 191 -10.52 -1.83 -3.39
C ARG A 191 -10.63 -2.05 -4.90
N ILE A 192 -10.65 -0.99 -5.72
CA ILE A 192 -10.57 -1.07 -7.17
C ILE A 192 -9.11 -0.84 -7.53
N GLN A 193 -8.54 -1.67 -8.39
CA GLN A 193 -7.18 -1.45 -8.87
C GLN A 193 -7.13 -0.18 -9.71
N ALA A 194 -6.51 0.85 -9.16
CA ALA A 194 -6.42 2.19 -9.72
C ALA A 194 -5.03 2.51 -10.29
N GLY A 195 -4.04 1.66 -10.06
CA GLY A 195 -2.68 1.90 -10.50
C GLY A 195 -1.74 0.74 -10.22
N VAL A 196 -0.45 0.97 -10.45
CA VAL A 196 0.64 0.03 -10.19
C VAL A 196 1.89 0.74 -9.70
N VAL A 197 2.72 0.02 -8.93
CA VAL A 197 4.10 0.41 -8.65
C VAL A 197 4.92 0.22 -9.93
N THR A 198 5.70 1.24 -10.29
CA THR A 198 6.51 1.19 -11.52
C THR A 198 7.96 0.89 -11.26
N ASP A 199 8.54 1.49 -10.22
CA ASP A 199 9.95 1.38 -9.88
C ASP A 199 10.18 1.75 -8.41
N PHE A 200 11.37 1.51 -7.90
CA PHE A 200 11.79 1.99 -6.57
C PHE A 200 13.26 2.37 -6.58
N LYS A 201 13.60 3.33 -5.74
CA LYS A 201 14.98 3.80 -5.59
C LYS A 201 15.30 4.01 -4.11
N LEU A 202 16.40 3.38 -3.65
CA LEU A 202 16.94 3.65 -2.33
C LEU A 202 17.62 5.01 -2.33
N ALA A 203 17.39 5.79 -1.29
CA ALA A 203 18.11 7.05 -1.08
C ALA A 203 19.62 6.80 -0.97
N THR A 204 20.43 7.76 -1.40
CA THR A 204 21.89 7.62 -1.45
C THR A 204 22.51 7.40 -0.06
N ASP A 205 21.87 7.92 0.97
CA ASP A 205 22.24 7.78 2.38
C ASP A 205 21.61 6.55 3.07
N GLY A 206 20.78 5.79 2.32
CA GLY A 206 20.07 4.61 2.83
C GLY A 206 18.93 4.91 3.79
N SER A 207 18.54 6.19 3.98
CA SER A 207 17.55 6.58 5.00
C SER A 207 16.09 6.28 4.64
N TYR A 208 15.74 6.18 3.36
CA TYR A 208 14.39 5.91 2.86
C TYR A 208 14.42 5.29 1.46
N VAL A 209 13.28 4.80 1.05
CA VAL A 209 13.03 4.31 -0.31
C VAL A 209 11.96 5.18 -0.96
N ASP A 210 12.24 5.71 -2.14
CA ASP A 210 11.26 6.36 -3.01
C ASP A 210 10.67 5.32 -3.96
N ILE A 211 9.38 5.09 -3.86
CA ILE A 211 8.62 4.14 -4.65
C ILE A 211 7.85 4.93 -5.70
N SER A 212 8.19 4.73 -6.97
CA SER A 212 7.48 5.34 -8.09
C SER A 212 6.19 4.60 -8.35
N VAL A 213 5.08 5.33 -8.45
CA VAL A 213 3.74 4.77 -8.65
C VAL A 213 3.06 5.47 -9.82
N PHE A 214 2.26 4.71 -10.56
CA PHE A 214 1.45 5.24 -11.63
C PHE A 214 -0.03 5.00 -11.36
N ILE A 215 -0.80 6.06 -11.30
CA ILE A 215 -2.25 6.00 -11.10
C ILE A 215 -2.94 6.21 -12.45
N TYR A 216 -3.78 5.25 -12.84
CA TYR A 216 -4.51 5.26 -14.10
C TYR A 216 -5.57 6.36 -14.16
N ALA A 217 -5.90 6.81 -15.37
CA ALA A 217 -7.12 7.58 -15.60
C ALA A 217 -8.36 6.68 -15.38
N PRO A 218 -9.46 7.20 -14.80
CA PRO A 218 -9.62 8.54 -14.25
C PRO A 218 -9.17 8.69 -12.78
N TYR A 219 -8.61 7.65 -12.16
CA TYR A 219 -8.37 7.58 -10.71
C TYR A 219 -7.35 8.59 -10.21
N TYR A 220 -6.43 9.08 -11.05
CA TYR A 220 -5.48 10.13 -10.62
C TYR A 220 -6.17 11.44 -10.23
N GLU A 221 -7.42 11.67 -10.66
CA GLU A 221 -8.23 12.82 -10.27
C GLU A 221 -8.65 12.78 -8.80
N TYR A 222 -8.53 11.61 -8.13
CA TYR A 222 -8.75 11.45 -6.71
C TYR A 222 -7.48 11.62 -5.87
N VAL A 223 -6.32 11.86 -6.51
CA VAL A 223 -5.07 12.13 -5.83
C VAL A 223 -4.92 13.63 -5.61
N THR A 224 -5.22 14.07 -4.39
CA THR A 224 -5.10 15.47 -3.95
C THR A 224 -3.86 15.64 -3.09
N ASN A 225 -3.49 16.88 -2.74
CA ASN A 225 -2.36 17.16 -1.84
C ASN A 225 -2.50 16.50 -0.47
N ASN A 226 -3.73 16.21 -0.03
CA ASN A 226 -4.05 15.56 1.23
C ASN A 226 -4.32 14.05 1.09
N THR A 227 -4.01 13.48 -0.06
CA THR A 227 -4.10 12.03 -0.26
C THR A 227 -3.04 11.33 0.60
N ARG A 228 -3.44 10.24 1.23
CA ARG A 228 -2.54 9.39 2.00
C ARG A 228 -2.49 8.02 1.38
N PHE A 229 -1.29 7.46 1.39
CA PHE A 229 -1.00 6.12 0.90
C PHE A 229 -0.65 5.22 2.07
N TRP A 230 -1.14 4.00 2.06
CA TRP A 230 -0.84 3.01 3.09
C TRP A 230 -0.53 1.65 2.47
N ASP A 231 0.19 0.84 3.24
CA ASP A 231 0.44 -0.54 2.88
C ASP A 231 -0.87 -1.34 3.02
N GLU A 232 -1.36 -1.88 1.90
CA GLU A 232 -2.53 -2.75 1.81
C GLU A 232 -2.11 -4.23 1.78
N SER A 233 -0.80 -4.52 1.89
CA SER A 233 -0.27 -5.86 1.94
C SER A 233 -0.37 -6.40 3.37
N GLY A 234 -0.98 -7.56 3.55
CA GLY A 234 -0.91 -8.25 4.82
C GLY A 234 -2.23 -8.42 5.58
N VAL A 235 -2.12 -9.08 6.73
CA VAL A 235 -3.18 -9.24 7.72
C VAL A 235 -2.94 -8.21 8.81
N SER A 236 -3.86 -7.27 8.97
CA SER A 236 -3.82 -6.32 10.08
C SER A 236 -4.61 -6.90 11.25
N VAL A 237 -3.92 -7.17 12.36
CA VAL A 237 -4.55 -7.56 13.62
C VAL A 237 -4.41 -6.40 14.59
N THR A 238 -5.52 -5.76 14.92
CA THR A 238 -5.54 -4.69 15.93
C THR A 238 -6.29 -5.17 17.17
N LEU A 239 -5.61 -5.10 18.31
CA LEU A 239 -6.19 -5.31 19.63
C LEU A 239 -6.58 -3.95 20.20
N ASN A 240 -7.86 -3.73 20.37
CA ASN A 240 -8.38 -2.51 20.96
C ASN A 240 -9.36 -2.82 22.11
N ALA A 241 -9.89 -1.80 22.77
CA ALA A 241 -10.83 -1.97 23.88
C ALA A 241 -12.14 -2.69 23.47
N SER A 242 -12.46 -2.73 22.17
CA SER A 242 -13.64 -3.40 21.61
C SER A 242 -13.38 -4.86 21.22
N GLY A 243 -12.14 -5.35 21.31
CA GLY A 243 -11.77 -6.72 20.98
C GLY A 243 -10.62 -6.81 19.95
N VAL A 244 -10.59 -7.95 19.26
CA VAL A 244 -9.63 -8.23 18.18
C VAL A 244 -10.29 -7.91 16.84
N ASP A 245 -9.78 -6.91 16.14
CA ASP A 245 -10.16 -6.61 14.76
C ASP A 245 -9.13 -7.22 13.81
N VAL A 246 -9.55 -8.19 13.00
CA VAL A 246 -8.71 -8.85 11.99
C VAL A 246 -9.19 -8.42 10.63
N LYS A 247 -8.40 -7.60 9.96
CA LYS A 247 -8.62 -7.21 8.55
C LYS A 247 -7.68 -7.99 7.67
N THR A 248 -8.22 -8.74 6.73
CA THR A 248 -7.46 -9.45 5.70
C THR A 248 -7.60 -8.71 4.38
N SER A 249 -6.47 -8.44 3.75
CA SER A 249 -6.40 -7.96 2.38
C SER A 249 -6.74 -9.09 1.39
N SER A 250 -6.84 -8.78 0.09
CA SER A 250 -7.05 -9.84 -0.91
C SER A 250 -5.85 -10.81 -0.93
N LEU A 251 -6.09 -12.08 -1.29
CA LEU A 251 -5.01 -13.06 -1.45
C LEU A 251 -3.91 -12.56 -2.39
N LEU A 252 -4.28 -11.81 -3.41
CA LEU A 252 -3.33 -11.21 -4.35
C LEU A 252 -2.45 -10.15 -3.66
N SER A 253 -3.05 -9.29 -2.84
CA SER A 253 -2.30 -8.27 -2.08
C SER A 253 -1.40 -8.89 -1.01
N LEU A 254 -1.77 -10.04 -0.44
CA LEU A 254 -0.93 -10.79 0.48
C LEU A 254 0.34 -11.33 -0.16
N LEU A 255 0.25 -11.76 -1.44
CA LEU A 255 1.35 -12.38 -2.16
C LEU A 255 2.20 -11.37 -2.95
N ALA A 256 1.55 -10.40 -3.58
CA ALA A 256 2.19 -9.43 -4.48
C ALA A 256 2.51 -8.08 -3.81
N GLY A 257 2.09 -7.89 -2.56
CA GLY A 257 2.03 -6.57 -1.94
C GLY A 257 0.90 -5.73 -2.51
N GLY A 258 0.76 -4.51 -2.04
CA GLY A 258 -0.19 -3.55 -2.58
C GLY A 258 -0.22 -2.27 -1.78
N LEU A 259 -0.65 -1.20 -2.42
CA LEU A 259 -0.86 0.10 -1.80
C LEU A 259 -2.33 0.47 -1.85
N GLY A 260 -2.83 1.09 -0.80
CA GLY A 260 -4.12 1.76 -0.80
C GLY A 260 -3.92 3.27 -0.80
N PHE A 261 -4.85 4.03 -1.36
CA PHE A 261 -4.87 5.48 -1.21
C PHE A 261 -6.29 6.03 -1.12
N GLU A 262 -6.42 7.16 -0.40
CA GLU A 262 -7.66 7.91 -0.29
C GLU A 262 -7.37 9.39 0.05
N PRO A 263 -8.15 10.36 -0.46
CA PRO A 263 -8.12 11.72 0.03
C PRO A 263 -8.85 11.79 1.37
N PHE A 264 -8.17 12.24 2.43
CA PHE A 264 -8.74 12.32 3.77
C PHE A 264 -9.43 13.67 4.06
N ASP A 265 -9.02 14.73 3.37
CA ASP A 265 -9.66 16.04 3.48
C ASP A 265 -10.56 16.32 2.27
N LYS A 266 -11.86 16.45 2.54
CA LYS A 266 -12.84 16.81 1.50
C LYS A 266 -12.90 18.33 1.24
N SER A 267 -12.28 19.14 2.08
CA SER A 267 -12.26 20.60 1.94
C SER A 267 -11.16 21.10 0.99
N ASP A 268 -10.03 20.39 0.91
CA ASP A 268 -8.95 20.68 -0.04
C ASP A 268 -8.96 19.63 -1.17
N GLN A 269 -9.60 20.01 -2.29
CA GLN A 269 -9.67 19.18 -3.49
C GLN A 269 -8.61 19.56 -4.54
N LYS A 270 -7.56 20.30 -4.14
CA LYS A 270 -6.49 20.62 -5.08
C LYS A 270 -5.78 19.35 -5.53
N LEU A 271 -5.84 19.07 -6.81
CA LEU A 271 -5.16 17.91 -7.41
C LEU A 271 -3.66 18.00 -7.21
N ALA A 272 -3.07 16.88 -6.86
CA ALA A 272 -1.62 16.77 -6.76
C ALA A 272 -0.98 16.84 -8.16
N GLU A 273 0.16 17.52 -8.22
CA GLU A 273 0.95 17.60 -9.45
C GLU A 273 1.68 16.28 -9.71
N ALA A 274 2.00 16.01 -10.98
CA ALA A 274 2.81 14.84 -11.32
C ALA A 274 4.17 14.92 -10.60
N GLY A 275 4.64 13.77 -10.09
CA GLY A 275 5.88 13.70 -9.33
C GLY A 275 5.77 14.16 -7.86
N SER A 276 4.58 14.55 -7.38
CA SER A 276 4.37 14.85 -5.96
C SER A 276 4.78 13.68 -5.08
N ILE A 277 5.43 14.01 -3.93
CA ILE A 277 5.92 13.04 -2.97
C ILE A 277 4.93 12.89 -1.83
N PHE A 278 4.51 11.65 -1.54
CA PHE A 278 3.64 11.29 -0.44
C PHE A 278 4.35 10.36 0.54
N LYS A 279 3.90 10.36 1.79
CA LYS A 279 4.38 9.44 2.82
C LYS A 279 3.61 8.12 2.75
N LEU A 280 4.32 6.99 2.91
CA LEU A 280 3.70 5.69 3.14
C LEU A 280 3.37 5.52 4.62
N TYR A 281 2.15 5.07 4.91
CA TYR A 281 1.69 4.67 6.24
C TYR A 281 1.59 3.14 6.32
N ASP A 282 1.83 2.59 7.50
CA ASP A 282 1.85 1.15 7.73
C ASP A 282 0.48 0.48 7.54
N SER A 283 -0.62 1.25 7.64
CA SER A 283 -1.99 0.76 7.46
C SER A 283 -2.97 1.89 7.23
N TRP A 284 -4.18 1.57 6.77
CA TRP A 284 -5.29 2.52 6.70
C TRP A 284 -5.59 3.18 8.06
N ASN A 285 -5.52 2.40 9.15
CA ASN A 285 -5.72 2.93 10.49
C ASN A 285 -4.67 4.00 10.81
N ALA A 286 -3.38 3.71 10.57
CA ALA A 286 -2.30 4.68 10.77
C ALA A 286 -2.49 5.94 9.90
N ALA A 287 -2.89 5.75 8.62
CA ALA A 287 -3.21 6.86 7.72
C ALA A 287 -4.41 7.69 8.19
N SER A 288 -5.47 7.05 8.69
CA SER A 288 -6.69 7.73 9.16
C SER A 288 -6.49 8.48 10.47
N LEU A 289 -5.59 7.99 11.32
CA LEU A 289 -5.29 8.63 12.62
C LEU A 289 -4.47 9.91 12.46
N VAL A 290 -3.77 10.12 11.35
CA VAL A 290 -3.07 11.40 11.11
C VAL A 290 -4.13 12.47 10.92
N PRO A 291 -4.10 13.53 11.68
CA PRO A 291 -5.13 14.56 11.61
C PRO A 291 -4.98 15.45 10.40
N ILE A 292 -6.10 16.05 10.06
CA ILE A 292 -6.21 17.11 9.09
C ILE A 292 -6.29 18.37 9.90
N GLY A 293 -5.29 19.28 9.78
CA GLY A 293 -5.38 20.61 10.41
C GLY A 293 -4.32 20.89 11.47
N VAL A 294 -4.67 21.69 12.50
CA VAL A 294 -3.70 22.24 13.45
C VAL A 294 -3.30 21.20 14.48
N ALA A 295 -2.03 20.80 14.45
CA ALA A 295 -1.42 19.93 15.45
C ALA A 295 -0.92 20.76 16.64
N ILE A 296 -1.39 20.46 17.85
CA ILE A 296 -1.02 21.15 19.09
C ILE A 296 -0.10 20.23 19.89
N PRO A 297 1.21 20.50 19.94
CA PRO A 297 2.13 19.74 20.77
C PRO A 297 1.88 20.04 22.25
N ILE A 298 1.79 18.98 23.04
CA ILE A 298 1.54 19.03 24.49
C ILE A 298 2.54 18.18 25.24
N VAL A 299 2.71 18.47 26.53
CA VAL A 299 3.57 17.72 27.45
C VAL A 299 2.84 17.45 28.74
N PHE A 300 2.97 16.22 29.23
CA PHE A 300 2.57 15.79 30.58
C PHE A 300 3.78 15.35 31.38
N HIS A 301 3.75 15.50 32.69
CA HIS A 301 4.72 14.93 33.63
C HIS A 301 3.99 13.99 34.58
N PHE A 302 4.39 12.71 34.61
CA PHE A 302 3.81 11.72 35.52
C PHE A 302 4.89 11.23 36.48
N GLU A 303 4.67 11.30 37.80
CA GLU A 303 5.55 10.73 38.80
C GLU A 303 5.27 9.23 39.02
N GLN A 304 4.05 8.78 38.69
CA GLN A 304 3.65 7.37 38.69
C GLN A 304 4.22 6.60 37.49
N SER A 305 4.19 5.26 37.57
CA SER A 305 4.66 4.39 36.49
C SER A 305 3.82 4.58 35.21
N THR A 306 4.52 4.81 34.12
CA THR A 306 3.94 4.88 32.75
C THR A 306 4.05 3.56 31.99
N ARG A 307 4.35 2.44 32.70
CA ARG A 307 4.45 1.12 32.07
C ARG A 307 3.15 0.71 31.43
N GLY A 308 3.16 0.44 30.13
CA GLY A 308 1.98 0.16 29.32
C GLY A 308 1.51 1.36 28.49
N LEU A 309 2.04 2.57 28.71
CA LEU A 309 1.86 3.70 27.83
C LEU A 309 2.89 3.63 26.70
N VAL A 310 2.43 3.55 25.47
CA VAL A 310 3.28 3.40 24.29
C VAL A 310 3.06 4.54 23.31
N LYS A 311 4.03 4.78 22.45
CA LYS A 311 3.87 5.68 21.31
C LYS A 311 2.63 5.30 20.50
N GLY A 312 1.84 6.29 20.11
CA GLY A 312 0.57 6.09 19.40
C GLY A 312 -0.63 5.81 20.32
N ALA A 313 -0.43 5.68 21.65
CA ALA A 313 -1.55 5.57 22.58
C ALA A 313 -2.45 6.82 22.50
N PRO A 314 -3.77 6.66 22.60
CA PRO A 314 -4.70 7.79 22.46
C PRO A 314 -4.63 8.74 23.63
N ILE A 315 -4.89 10.03 23.33
CA ILE A 315 -5.23 11.06 24.30
C ILE A 315 -6.72 11.32 24.14
N ASP A 316 -7.47 11.02 25.17
CA ASP A 316 -8.93 11.08 25.22
C ASP A 316 -9.41 12.35 25.95
N PHE A 317 -10.52 12.88 25.49
CA PHE A 317 -11.29 13.87 26.25
C PHE A 317 -12.75 13.45 26.29
N LYS A 318 -13.22 13.03 27.47
CA LYS A 318 -14.60 12.56 27.71
C LYS A 318 -15.07 11.45 26.75
N GLY A 319 -14.19 10.49 26.43
CA GLY A 319 -14.52 9.37 25.54
C GLY A 319 -14.27 9.64 24.05
N VAL A 320 -13.73 10.80 23.69
CA VAL A 320 -13.38 11.14 22.32
C VAL A 320 -11.86 11.21 22.20
N ASP A 321 -11.28 10.42 21.31
CA ASP A 321 -9.84 10.44 21.04
C ASP A 321 -9.46 11.73 20.30
N ILE A 322 -8.84 12.67 21.02
CA ILE A 322 -8.48 14.00 20.50
C ILE A 322 -7.01 14.13 20.15
N GLY A 323 -6.18 13.15 20.50
CA GLY A 323 -4.74 13.23 20.30
C GLY A 323 -4.07 11.88 20.36
N VAL A 324 -2.75 11.87 20.22
CA VAL A 324 -1.90 10.69 20.33
C VAL A 324 -0.62 11.02 21.10
N ILE A 325 -0.04 10.01 21.74
CA ILE A 325 1.26 10.08 22.40
C ILE A 325 2.36 9.96 21.33
N ASP A 326 3.30 10.89 21.36
CA ASP A 326 4.44 10.90 20.44
C ASP A 326 5.66 10.18 21.02
N ASP A 327 5.93 10.42 22.34
CA ASP A 327 7.09 9.83 23.01
C ASP A 327 6.92 9.81 24.53
N VAL A 328 7.65 8.89 25.20
CA VAL A 328 7.69 8.74 26.67
C VAL A 328 9.15 8.61 27.10
N VAL A 329 9.64 9.61 27.83
CA VAL A 329 11.04 9.69 28.29
C VAL A 329 11.09 9.86 29.80
N LEU A 330 12.00 9.17 30.48
CA LEU A 330 12.26 9.37 31.90
C LEU A 330 13.22 10.55 32.08
N GLU A 331 12.82 11.55 32.86
CA GLU A 331 13.65 12.71 33.21
C GLU A 331 13.82 12.81 34.74
N ALA A 332 14.92 13.43 35.15
CA ALA A 332 15.19 13.73 36.56
C ALA A 332 14.85 15.18 36.88
N ASP A 333 14.14 15.42 37.98
CA ASP A 333 14.00 16.76 38.57
C ASP A 333 15.15 16.98 39.56
N GLU A 334 16.23 17.63 39.11
CA GLU A 334 17.42 17.90 39.92
C GLU A 334 17.10 18.73 41.19
N ARG A 335 16.02 19.54 41.17
CA ARG A 335 15.64 20.37 42.33
C ARG A 335 14.93 19.58 43.42
N ARG A 336 14.16 18.56 43.00
CA ARG A 336 13.37 17.72 43.93
C ARG A 336 14.09 16.38 44.24
N GLY A 337 15.12 16.01 43.47
CA GLY A 337 15.78 14.72 43.58
C GLY A 337 14.87 13.55 43.24
N SER A 338 13.83 13.79 42.40
CA SER A 338 12.85 12.80 41.98
C SER A 338 12.93 12.53 40.48
N PHE A 339 12.35 11.43 40.02
CA PHE A 339 12.23 11.11 38.63
C PHE A 339 10.77 11.23 38.19
N TYR A 340 10.54 11.65 36.96
CA TYR A 340 9.21 11.68 36.35
C TYR A 340 9.25 11.23 34.90
N SER A 341 8.17 10.67 34.43
CA SER A 341 7.99 10.37 33.01
C SER A 341 7.46 11.60 32.30
N LYS A 342 8.26 12.16 31.41
CA LYS A 342 7.85 13.21 30.48
C LYS A 342 7.20 12.53 29.27
N VAL A 343 5.92 12.81 29.10
CA VAL A 343 5.13 12.29 27.98
C VAL A 343 4.84 13.45 27.04
N THR A 344 5.35 13.35 25.82
CA THR A 344 5.00 14.27 24.75
C THR A 344 3.88 13.70 23.91
N GLY A 345 2.98 14.54 23.45
CA GLY A 345 1.89 14.14 22.61
C GLY A 345 1.38 15.28 21.75
N THR A 346 0.51 14.96 20.83
CA THR A 346 -0.10 15.93 19.92
C THR A 346 -1.61 15.84 20.00
N ILE A 347 -2.27 16.98 20.24
CA ILE A 347 -3.74 17.11 20.20
C ILE A 347 -4.16 17.70 18.86
N TYR A 348 -5.29 17.24 18.39
CA TYR A 348 -5.91 17.61 17.12
C TYR A 348 -7.32 18.14 17.39
N PRO A 349 -7.49 19.45 17.51
CA PRO A 349 -8.77 20.05 17.89
C PRO A 349 -9.92 19.75 16.93
N GLU A 350 -9.63 19.46 15.66
CA GLU A 350 -10.63 19.08 14.65
C GLU A 350 -11.41 17.82 15.02
N ARG A 351 -10.81 16.93 15.81
CA ARG A 351 -11.48 15.72 16.30
C ARG A 351 -12.63 16.02 17.27
N LEU A 352 -12.71 17.23 17.79
CA LEU A 352 -13.86 17.71 18.55
C LEU A 352 -15.06 18.04 17.66
N GLY A 353 -14.93 17.88 16.33
CA GLY A 353 -16.03 18.00 15.37
C GLY A 353 -16.71 19.35 15.39
N ALA A 354 -18.03 19.36 15.69
CA ALA A 354 -18.84 20.57 15.67
C ALA A 354 -18.30 21.70 16.57
N ILE A 355 -17.68 21.36 17.70
CA ILE A 355 -17.13 22.36 18.66
C ILE A 355 -16.00 23.14 17.98
N TYR A 356 -15.13 22.47 17.25
CA TYR A 356 -14.04 23.11 16.51
C TYR A 356 -14.54 23.86 15.25
N ASN A 357 -15.49 23.26 14.54
CA ASN A 357 -16.02 23.83 13.29
C ASN A 357 -16.83 25.11 13.50
N GLN A 358 -17.30 25.38 14.72
CA GLN A 358 -17.95 26.65 15.11
C GLN A 358 -16.95 27.79 15.34
N LEU A 359 -15.64 27.48 15.47
CA LEU A 359 -14.63 28.53 15.63
C LEU A 359 -14.42 29.26 14.29
N PRO A 360 -14.35 30.63 14.33
CA PRO A 360 -13.90 31.40 13.17
C PRO A 360 -12.55 30.92 12.65
N GLN A 361 -12.31 31.04 11.36
CA GLN A 361 -11.11 30.51 10.71
C GLN A 361 -9.82 31.18 11.27
N GLU A 362 -9.88 32.46 11.61
CA GLU A 362 -8.78 33.21 12.20
C GLU A 362 -8.39 32.69 13.59
N MET A 363 -9.31 32.02 14.28
CA MET A 363 -9.10 31.44 15.62
C MET A 363 -8.60 29.96 15.56
N ARG A 364 -8.49 29.38 14.37
CA ARG A 364 -8.00 28.01 14.18
C ARG A 364 -6.47 27.96 14.01
N ASN A 365 -5.76 28.60 14.92
CA ASN A 365 -4.30 28.63 14.95
C ASN A 365 -3.76 28.19 16.32
N ILE A 366 -2.51 27.75 16.34
CA ILE A 366 -1.83 27.19 17.54
C ILE A 366 -1.92 28.16 18.71
N LYS A 367 -1.63 29.46 18.49
CA LYS A 367 -1.59 30.47 19.56
C LYS A 367 -2.94 30.65 20.24
N PHE A 368 -4.02 30.76 19.47
CA PHE A 368 -5.38 30.90 19.98
C PHE A 368 -5.83 29.65 20.74
N ILE A 369 -5.57 28.46 20.15
CA ILE A 369 -5.97 27.19 20.75
C ILE A 369 -5.21 26.95 22.07
N ASN A 370 -3.89 27.20 22.09
CA ASN A 370 -3.09 27.13 23.33
C ASN A 370 -3.63 28.05 24.42
N ALA A 371 -3.97 29.28 24.06
CA ALA A 371 -4.58 30.23 25.05
C ALA A 371 -5.91 29.70 25.59
N ARG A 372 -6.74 29.08 24.75
CA ARG A 372 -8.02 28.49 25.16
C ARG A 372 -7.81 27.25 26.03
N LEU A 373 -6.88 26.34 25.64
CA LEU A 373 -6.50 25.20 26.47
C LEU A 373 -5.93 25.62 27.82
N LEU A 374 -5.09 26.67 27.88
CA LEU A 374 -4.60 27.24 29.12
C LEU A 374 -5.77 27.69 30.00
N GLY A 375 -6.79 28.32 29.42
CA GLY A 375 -8.03 28.67 30.13
C GLY A 375 -8.77 27.47 30.70
N LEU A 376 -8.76 26.31 30.02
CA LEU A 376 -9.33 25.08 30.53
C LEU A 376 -8.47 24.45 31.64
N ILE A 377 -7.14 24.51 31.51
CA ILE A 377 -6.18 24.06 32.54
C ILE A 377 -6.39 24.88 33.83
N LYS A 378 -6.57 26.19 33.72
CA LYS A 378 -6.88 27.07 34.84
C LYS A 378 -8.22 26.74 35.54
N ARG A 379 -9.16 26.14 34.79
CA ARG A 379 -10.45 25.65 35.34
C ARG A 379 -10.39 24.21 35.86
N GLY A 380 -9.18 23.62 35.95
CA GLY A 380 -8.98 22.32 36.54
C GLY A 380 -8.82 21.17 35.53
N MET A 381 -8.60 21.45 34.24
CA MET A 381 -8.31 20.39 33.27
C MET A 381 -6.95 19.73 33.58
N ARG A 382 -6.94 18.41 33.67
CA ARG A 382 -5.77 17.57 34.00
C ARG A 382 -5.72 16.35 33.10
N GLY A 383 -4.50 15.83 32.92
CA GLY A 383 -4.28 14.53 32.31
C GLY A 383 -4.16 13.43 33.36
N GLU A 384 -4.79 12.32 33.14
CA GLU A 384 -4.83 11.14 34.01
C GLU A 384 -4.46 9.90 33.19
N LEU A 385 -3.59 9.01 33.74
CA LEU A 385 -3.35 7.70 33.16
C LEU A 385 -4.50 6.76 33.46
N LYS A 386 -5.09 6.16 32.42
CA LYS A 386 -6.15 5.16 32.54
C LYS A 386 -5.80 3.89 31.81
N THR A 387 -6.32 2.77 32.29
CA THR A 387 -6.18 1.47 31.64
C THR A 387 -7.21 1.36 30.52
N GLY A 388 -6.72 1.26 29.27
CA GLY A 388 -7.56 1.06 28.09
C GLY A 388 -7.92 -0.41 27.89
N ASN A 389 -7.01 -1.32 28.26
CA ASN A 389 -7.22 -2.75 28.18
C ASN A 389 -6.64 -3.44 29.40
N LEU A 390 -7.52 -4.04 30.19
CA LEU A 390 -7.11 -4.73 31.44
C LEU A 390 -6.30 -6.01 31.17
N LEU A 391 -6.49 -6.66 30.03
CA LEU A 391 -5.80 -7.89 29.69
C LEU A 391 -4.36 -7.65 29.26
N THR A 392 -4.12 -6.60 28.48
CA THR A 392 -2.78 -6.25 27.98
C THR A 392 -2.04 -5.26 28.89
N GLY A 393 -2.74 -4.61 29.83
CA GLY A 393 -2.18 -3.54 30.65
C GLY A 393 -1.91 -2.24 29.89
N GLN A 394 -2.47 -2.09 28.68
CA GLN A 394 -2.27 -0.89 27.86
C GLN A 394 -2.91 0.33 28.50
N LEU A 395 -2.10 1.40 28.63
CA LEU A 395 -2.51 2.69 29.18
C LEU A 395 -2.82 3.69 28.07
N TYR A 396 -3.63 4.67 28.40
CA TYR A 396 -3.90 5.87 27.61
C TYR A 396 -4.01 7.08 28.53
N ILE A 397 -3.98 8.29 27.96
CA ILE A 397 -4.18 9.53 28.73
C ILE A 397 -5.61 10.00 28.54
N SER A 398 -6.35 10.15 29.65
CA SER A 398 -7.67 10.75 29.68
C SER A 398 -7.60 12.16 30.23
N MET A 399 -8.10 13.11 29.47
CA MET A 399 -8.18 14.50 29.91
C MET A 399 -9.55 14.77 30.52
N GLY A 400 -9.56 15.35 31.74
CA GLY A 400 -10.79 15.64 32.46
C GLY A 400 -10.67 16.87 33.33
N PHE A 401 -11.78 17.29 33.93
CA PHE A 401 -11.81 18.40 34.92
C PHE A 401 -11.84 17.82 36.31
N LEU A 402 -10.87 18.23 37.12
CA LEU A 402 -10.80 17.90 38.54
C LEU A 402 -11.30 19.08 39.37
N LYS A 403 -12.23 18.83 40.30
CA LYS A 403 -12.65 19.81 41.29
C LYS A 403 -11.47 20.03 42.25
N ASP A 404 -11.23 21.26 42.62
CA ASP A 404 -10.17 21.65 43.59
C ASP A 404 -8.73 21.38 43.14
N ALA A 405 -8.50 21.32 41.81
CA ALA A 405 -7.18 21.14 41.24
C ALA A 405 -6.24 22.34 41.56
N VAL A 406 -5.13 22.06 42.26
CA VAL A 406 -4.10 23.05 42.53
C VAL A 406 -3.50 23.52 41.19
N LEU A 407 -3.41 24.86 41.04
CA LEU A 407 -2.85 25.46 39.84
C LEU A 407 -1.33 25.51 39.97
N PRO A 408 -0.56 24.84 39.04
CA PRO A 408 0.89 24.98 39.03
C PRO A 408 1.29 26.46 38.73
N ALA A 409 2.33 26.92 39.41
CA ALA A 409 2.89 28.25 39.12
C ALA A 409 3.62 28.21 37.75
N GLY A 410 3.60 29.37 37.03
CA GLY A 410 4.39 29.54 35.82
C GLY A 410 3.79 28.93 34.55
N LEU A 411 2.49 28.59 34.52
CA LEU A 411 1.83 28.09 33.31
C LEU A 411 1.77 29.18 32.24
N THR A 412 2.32 28.86 31.08
CA THR A 412 2.31 29.71 29.88
C THR A 412 1.54 29.05 28.75
N ALA A 413 1.15 29.81 27.73
CA ALA A 413 0.52 29.30 26.53
C ALA A 413 1.55 28.91 25.44
N ASP A 414 2.81 28.73 25.81
CA ASP A 414 3.89 28.40 24.90
C ASP A 414 3.77 26.96 24.35
N SER A 415 4.41 26.71 23.25
CA SER A 415 4.41 25.40 22.60
C SER A 415 5.78 24.71 22.84
N PRO A 416 5.79 23.48 23.31
CA PRO A 416 4.67 22.58 23.64
C PRO A 416 3.92 23.00 24.90
N LEU A 417 2.58 22.90 24.89
CA LEU A 417 1.74 23.30 26.01
C LEU A 417 1.83 22.26 27.14
N PHE A 418 2.22 22.72 28.34
CA PHE A 418 2.23 21.87 29.53
C PHE A 418 0.82 21.66 30.09
N ILE A 419 0.39 20.39 30.20
CA ILE A 419 -0.87 20.00 30.83
C ILE A 419 -0.54 19.27 32.14
N PRO A 420 -0.94 19.81 33.30
CA PRO A 420 -0.68 19.15 34.56
C PRO A 420 -1.38 17.77 34.63
N SER A 421 -0.72 16.82 35.21
CA SER A 421 -1.25 15.47 35.44
C SER A 421 -1.80 15.30 36.84
N VAL A 422 -2.59 14.25 36.99
CA VAL A 422 -3.06 13.75 38.28
C VAL A 422 -2.65 12.30 38.41
N GLU A 423 -2.15 11.95 39.57
CA GLU A 423 -1.88 10.54 39.89
C GLU A 423 -3.20 9.84 40.19
N ASN A 424 -3.37 8.70 39.59
CA ASN A 424 -4.49 7.82 39.83
C ASN A 424 -3.96 6.46 40.33
N ASP A 425 -4.01 6.28 41.64
CA ASP A 425 -3.68 5.03 42.33
C ASP A 425 -4.69 3.90 42.07
N GLY A 426 -5.60 4.05 41.12
CA GLY A 426 -6.76 3.18 40.95
C GLY A 426 -6.43 1.70 40.81
N LEU A 427 -5.37 1.35 40.07
CA LEU A 427 -4.93 -0.05 39.93
C LEU A 427 -4.26 -0.56 41.21
N ASP A 428 -3.39 0.22 41.80
CA ASP A 428 -2.73 -0.14 43.07
C ASP A 428 -3.73 -0.21 44.21
N GLN A 429 -4.74 0.63 44.20
CA GLN A 429 -5.83 0.62 45.17
C GLN A 429 -6.72 -0.62 44.98
N LEU A 430 -7.08 -0.99 43.74
CA LEU A 430 -7.79 -2.22 43.43
C LEU A 430 -6.98 -3.45 43.84
N GLN A 431 -5.69 -3.50 43.52
CA GLN A 431 -4.81 -4.60 43.92
C GLN A 431 -4.69 -4.70 45.44
N ARG A 432 -4.55 -3.58 46.17
CA ARG A 432 -4.58 -3.54 47.62
C ARG A 432 -5.92 -4.01 48.18
N GLN A 433 -7.06 -3.59 47.58
CA GLN A 433 -8.40 -4.04 47.96
C GLN A 433 -8.58 -5.53 47.71
N LEU A 434 -8.16 -6.04 46.54
CA LEU A 434 -8.23 -7.48 46.22
C LEU A 434 -7.36 -8.32 47.21
N SER A 435 -6.15 -7.86 47.45
CA SER A 435 -5.27 -8.50 48.44
C SER A 435 -5.88 -8.45 49.83
N SER A 436 -6.54 -7.35 50.22
CA SER A 436 -7.25 -7.24 51.49
C SER A 436 -8.45 -8.20 51.56
N ILE A 437 -9.20 -8.37 50.47
CA ILE A 437 -10.31 -9.34 50.39
C ILE A 437 -9.78 -10.76 50.48
N LEU A 438 -8.72 -11.10 49.72
CA LEU A 438 -8.09 -12.42 49.80
C LEU A 438 -7.57 -12.72 51.21
N ASN A 439 -6.89 -11.77 51.86
CA ASN A 439 -6.42 -11.91 53.24
C ASN A 439 -7.58 -12.01 54.26
N LYS A 440 -8.75 -11.42 53.98
CA LYS A 440 -9.94 -11.59 54.80
C LYS A 440 -10.58 -12.97 54.59
N LEU A 441 -10.62 -13.47 53.37
CA LEU A 441 -11.11 -14.80 53.02
C LEU A 441 -10.22 -15.90 53.63
N ASP A 442 -8.88 -15.70 53.65
CA ASP A 442 -7.92 -16.62 54.22
C ASP A 442 -8.03 -16.69 55.76
N LYS A 443 -8.58 -15.66 56.41
CA LYS A 443 -8.82 -15.62 57.86
C LYS A 443 -10.20 -16.18 58.27
N ILE A 444 -11.03 -16.59 57.35
CA ILE A 444 -12.30 -17.25 57.66
C ILE A 444 -11.98 -18.66 58.15
N PRO A 445 -12.30 -19.03 59.41
CA PRO A 445 -12.00 -20.33 59.96
C PRO A 445 -12.96 -21.39 59.40
N TYR A 446 -12.74 -21.77 58.13
CA TYR A 446 -13.60 -22.75 57.43
C TYR A 446 -13.68 -24.09 58.17
N GLU A 447 -12.61 -24.50 58.87
CA GLU A 447 -12.58 -25.73 59.67
C GLU A 447 -13.49 -25.62 60.88
N ASP A 448 -13.54 -24.45 61.54
CA ASP A 448 -14.37 -24.26 62.74
C ASP A 448 -15.87 -24.13 62.33
N ILE A 449 -16.14 -23.41 61.26
CA ILE A 449 -17.52 -23.36 60.65
C ILE A 449 -17.97 -24.77 60.26
N GLY A 450 -17.09 -25.56 59.65
CA GLY A 450 -17.38 -26.97 59.31
C GLY A 450 -17.63 -27.85 60.53
N LYS A 451 -16.90 -27.66 61.64
CA LYS A 451 -17.14 -28.36 62.91
C LYS A 451 -18.47 -27.95 63.56
N GLU A 452 -18.75 -26.63 63.66
CA GLU A 452 -20.00 -26.12 64.23
C GLU A 452 -21.22 -26.57 63.41
N LEU A 453 -21.10 -26.60 62.08
CA LEU A 453 -22.17 -27.12 61.20
C LEU A 453 -22.40 -28.60 61.44
N ASN A 454 -21.36 -29.38 61.57
CA ASN A 454 -21.41 -30.82 61.88
C ASN A 454 -22.02 -31.09 63.25
N GLU A 455 -21.62 -30.30 64.27
CA GLU A 455 -22.25 -30.39 65.61
C GLU A 455 -23.72 -30.01 65.59
N SER A 456 -24.08 -28.95 64.88
CA SER A 456 -25.47 -28.52 64.72
C SER A 456 -26.32 -29.61 64.02
N LEU A 457 -25.81 -30.21 62.94
CA LEU A 457 -26.45 -31.34 62.26
C LEU A 457 -26.62 -32.56 63.20
N LYS A 458 -25.62 -32.82 64.03
CA LYS A 458 -25.67 -33.91 65.03
C LYS A 458 -26.74 -33.66 66.10
N ILE A 459 -26.84 -32.42 66.62
CA ILE A 459 -27.87 -32.00 67.54
C ILE A 459 -29.29 -32.13 66.89
N ILE A 460 -29.45 -31.66 65.67
CA ILE A 460 -30.71 -31.82 64.91
C ILE A 460 -31.07 -33.30 64.77
N SER A 461 -30.10 -34.17 64.43
CA SER A 461 -30.32 -35.62 64.32
C SER A 461 -30.72 -36.24 65.63
N LEU A 462 -30.10 -35.86 66.75
CA LEU A 462 -30.45 -36.35 68.10
C LEU A 462 -31.86 -35.87 68.50
N THR A 463 -32.17 -34.57 68.29
CA THR A 463 -33.48 -33.99 68.59
C THR A 463 -34.60 -34.68 67.78
N THR A 464 -34.34 -34.95 66.49
CA THR A 464 -35.28 -35.67 65.62
C THR A 464 -35.51 -37.10 66.11
N LYS A 465 -34.46 -37.77 66.62
CA LYS A 465 -34.57 -39.12 67.18
C LYS A 465 -35.32 -39.14 68.52
N ASP A 466 -35.14 -38.15 69.38
CA ASP A 466 -35.88 -38.02 70.61
C ASP A 466 -37.35 -37.60 70.37
N PHE A 467 -37.58 -36.77 69.37
CA PHE A 467 -38.94 -36.42 68.91
C PHE A 467 -39.69 -37.65 68.39
N ASN A 468 -39.05 -38.51 67.57
CA ASN A 468 -39.64 -39.76 67.12
C ASN A 468 -39.92 -40.71 68.26
N LYS A 469 -39.00 -40.86 69.27
CA LYS A 469 -39.29 -41.63 70.48
C LYS A 469 -40.51 -41.10 71.28
N THR A 470 -40.61 -39.79 71.34
CA THR A 470 -41.76 -39.14 72.03
C THR A 470 -43.08 -39.41 71.26
N LEU A 471 -43.05 -39.37 69.95
CA LEU A 471 -44.18 -39.77 69.12
C LEU A 471 -44.52 -41.25 69.25
N ASP A 472 -43.52 -42.13 69.33
CA ASP A 472 -43.76 -43.58 69.55
C ASP A 472 -44.37 -43.82 70.95
N ASN A 473 -43.86 -43.12 71.97
CA ASN A 473 -44.49 -43.18 73.33
C ASN A 473 -45.89 -42.60 73.38
N LEU A 474 -46.17 -41.53 72.63
CA LEU A 474 -47.53 -40.98 72.51
C LEU A 474 -48.47 -41.95 71.79
N ASN A 475 -47.99 -42.58 70.70
CA ASN A 475 -48.76 -43.62 70.00
C ASN A 475 -49.09 -44.82 70.89
N LEU A 476 -48.16 -45.26 71.75
CA LEU A 476 -48.39 -46.28 72.77
C LEU A 476 -49.42 -45.88 73.82
N LEU A 477 -49.54 -44.57 74.14
CA LEU A 477 -50.56 -44.07 75.08
C LEU A 477 -51.92 -43.83 74.46
N ILE A 478 -52.00 -43.70 73.15
CA ILE A 478 -53.26 -43.40 72.40
C ILE A 478 -53.86 -44.66 71.78
N SER A 479 -53.15 -45.77 71.70
CA SER A 479 -53.68 -47.07 71.26
C SER A 479 -54.34 -47.80 72.48
N PRO A 480 -55.57 -47.72 72.66
CA PRO A 480 -56.28 -48.66 73.61
C PRO A 480 -56.34 -50.06 72.99
N ASP A 481 -56.07 -51.06 73.83
CA ASP A 481 -56.25 -52.46 73.51
C ASP A 481 -57.58 -52.78 72.88
#